data_e6c750d17f35681eca2fffdd7bb63590
#
_entry.id   e6c750d17f35681eca2fffdd7bb63590
#
_cell.length_a   1.000
_cell.length_b   1.000
_cell.length_c   1.000
_cell.angle_alpha   90.00
_cell.angle_beta   90.00
_cell.angle_gamma   90.00
#
_symmetry.space_group_name_H-M   'P 1'
#
loop_
_entity.id
_entity.type
_entity.pdbx_description
1 polymer ?
#
loop_
_entity_poly.entity_id
_entity_poly.type
_entity_poly.pdbx_seq_one_letter_code
_entity_poly.pdbx_strand_id
1 'polypeptide(L)'
;MKSLMASFAVLLLLAGCTTPGKPPALQVPVTGKINPTRVQVTPSDADIEAAKSSLFTAIDADGVEFDSLFGTAANVAGDDLAVCGFAKRDDQDGALYFAYYNGELLLWDEAAPHGTSTENQFLAMICSYR
;
A
#
# COMPACT_ATOMS: atom_id res chain seq x y z
N MET A 1 50.29 46.30 29.12
CA MET A 1 49.80 47.42 28.35
C MET A 1 49.29 46.89 27.01
N LYS A 2 48.08 47.16 26.67
CA LYS A 2 47.33 46.80 25.47
C LYS A 2 46.91 45.34 25.36
N SER A 3 45.74 45.08 25.94
CA SER A 3 44.87 43.94 25.64
C SER A 3 44.43 44.00 24.22
N LEU A 4 44.67 42.92 23.46
CA LEU A 4 43.99 42.62 22.23
C LEU A 4 42.91 41.57 22.51
N MET A 5 41.68 42.02 22.62
CA MET A 5 40.52 41.15 22.58
C MET A 5 40.33 40.65 21.17
N ALA A 6 40.60 39.40 20.95
CA ALA A 6 40.19 38.71 19.73
C ALA A 6 38.77 38.16 19.93
N SER A 7 37.81 38.84 19.31
CA SER A 7 36.43 38.33 19.19
C SER A 7 36.41 37.13 18.26
N PHE A 8 36.22 35.94 18.79
CA PHE A 8 35.90 34.76 18.03
C PHE A 8 34.40 34.78 17.77
N ALA A 9 34.03 35.17 16.56
CA ALA A 9 32.70 34.97 16.05
C ALA A 9 32.51 33.48 15.70
N VAL A 10 31.83 32.77 16.58
CA VAL A 10 31.40 31.38 16.30
C VAL A 10 30.22 31.45 15.33
N LEU A 11 30.50 31.22 14.07
CA LEU A 11 29.47 30.98 13.07
C LEU A 11 28.86 29.59 13.31
N LEU A 12 27.71 29.55 13.99
CA LEU A 12 26.87 28.35 14.04
C LEU A 12 26.26 28.14 12.65
N LEU A 13 26.89 27.29 11.90
CA LEU A 13 26.27 26.67 10.71
C LEU A 13 25.19 25.72 11.20
N LEU A 14 23.96 26.19 11.26
CA LEU A 14 22.78 25.36 11.33
C LEU A 14 22.69 24.57 10.01
N ALA A 15 23.34 23.41 9.97
CA ALA A 15 23.06 22.41 8.96
C ALA A 15 21.63 21.95 9.20
N GLY A 16 20.67 22.57 8.51
CA GLY A 16 19.32 22.10 8.45
C GLY A 16 19.33 20.69 7.83
N CYS A 17 19.18 19.65 8.67
CA CYS A 17 18.80 18.34 8.18
C CYS A 17 17.42 18.47 7.56
N THR A 18 17.35 18.74 6.27
CA THR A 18 16.17 18.48 5.50
C THR A 18 16.03 16.95 5.42
N THR A 19 15.25 16.38 6.31
CA THR A 19 14.73 15.03 6.10
C THR A 19 14.08 15.04 4.72
N PRO A 20 14.45 14.10 3.80
CA PRO A 20 13.71 13.98 2.55
C PRO A 20 12.26 13.67 2.95
N GLY A 21 11.39 14.67 2.85
CA GLY A 21 9.97 14.49 3.07
C GLY A 21 9.50 13.42 2.08
N LYS A 22 8.71 12.45 2.56
CA LYS A 22 7.96 11.56 1.69
C LYS A 22 7.34 12.44 0.59
N PRO A 23 7.58 12.18 -0.70
CA PRO A 23 7.03 13.02 -1.75
C PRO A 23 5.52 13.12 -1.52
N PRO A 24 4.92 14.30 -1.68
CA PRO A 24 3.48 14.44 -1.49
C PRO A 24 2.81 13.41 -2.38
N ALA A 25 2.01 12.54 -1.76
CA ALA A 25 1.22 11.58 -2.50
C ALA A 25 0.43 12.36 -3.54
N LEU A 26 0.66 12.07 -4.82
CA LEU A 26 -0.12 12.65 -5.90
C LEU A 26 -1.57 12.25 -5.63
N GLN A 27 -2.33 13.18 -5.08
CA GLN A 27 -3.77 13.03 -4.95
C GLN A 27 -4.37 13.14 -6.34
N VAL A 28 -4.42 12.03 -7.04
CA VAL A 28 -5.18 11.95 -8.27
C VAL A 28 -6.65 11.91 -7.87
N PRO A 29 -7.45 12.91 -8.22
CA PRO A 29 -8.86 12.86 -7.91
C PRO A 29 -9.48 11.64 -8.60
N VAL A 30 -10.07 10.74 -7.82
CA VAL A 30 -10.80 9.58 -8.35
C VAL A 30 -12.16 10.07 -8.89
N THR A 31 -12.11 10.85 -9.92
CA THR A 31 -13.32 11.27 -10.67
C THR A 31 -13.45 10.53 -12.01
N GLY A 32 -12.50 9.67 -12.33
CA GLY A 32 -12.51 8.87 -13.54
C GLY A 32 -13.08 7.47 -13.28
N LYS A 33 -13.92 7.00 -14.19
CA LYS A 33 -14.22 5.57 -14.27
C LYS A 33 -12.89 4.84 -14.40
N ILE A 34 -12.59 3.94 -13.45
CA ILE A 34 -11.46 3.03 -13.60
C ILE A 34 -11.75 2.24 -14.87
N ASN A 35 -10.93 2.43 -15.89
CA ASN A 35 -11.02 1.61 -17.10
C ASN A 35 -10.05 0.45 -16.93
N PRO A 36 -10.53 -0.74 -16.50
CA PRO A 36 -9.65 -1.83 -16.14
C PRO A 36 -8.93 -2.35 -17.39
N THR A 37 -7.62 -2.40 -17.32
CA THR A 37 -6.77 -2.99 -18.36
C THR A 37 -6.42 -4.44 -18.06
N ARG A 38 -6.64 -4.87 -16.83
CA ARG A 38 -6.33 -6.21 -16.34
C ARG A 38 -7.45 -7.19 -16.66
N VAL A 39 -7.12 -8.47 -16.64
CA VAL A 39 -8.07 -9.57 -16.83
C VAL A 39 -8.13 -10.41 -15.57
N GLN A 40 -9.29 -11.02 -15.32
CA GLN A 40 -9.41 -11.98 -14.23
C GLN A 40 -8.71 -13.29 -14.60
N VAL A 41 -7.95 -13.82 -13.64
CA VAL A 41 -7.27 -15.12 -13.76
C VAL A 41 -7.47 -15.91 -12.48
N THR A 42 -7.27 -17.22 -12.55
CA THR A 42 -7.28 -18.08 -11.36
C THR A 42 -5.86 -18.15 -10.80
N PRO A 43 -5.60 -17.64 -9.58
CA PRO A 43 -4.29 -17.79 -8.95
C PRO A 43 -3.99 -19.26 -8.68
N SER A 44 -2.71 -19.62 -8.63
CA SER A 44 -2.30 -20.93 -8.14
C SER A 44 -2.51 -21.05 -6.62
N ASP A 45 -2.58 -22.28 -6.11
CA ASP A 45 -2.66 -22.51 -4.66
C ASP A 45 -1.48 -21.89 -3.92
N ALA A 46 -0.28 -21.90 -4.53
CA ALA A 46 0.91 -21.29 -3.96
C ALA A 46 0.78 -19.76 -3.86
N ASP A 47 0.20 -19.10 -4.85
CA ASP A 47 -0.05 -17.64 -4.84
C ASP A 47 -1.09 -17.29 -3.78
N ILE A 48 -2.14 -18.09 -3.65
CA ILE A 48 -3.17 -17.92 -2.63
C ILE A 48 -2.58 -18.07 -1.22
N GLU A 49 -1.78 -19.10 -0.99
CA GLU A 49 -1.14 -19.32 0.31
C GLU A 49 -0.12 -18.23 0.65
N ALA A 50 0.63 -17.70 -0.34
CA ALA A 50 1.52 -16.57 -0.14
C ALA A 50 0.75 -15.31 0.27
N ALA A 51 -0.37 -15.03 -0.39
CA ALA A 51 -1.24 -13.91 -0.06
C ALA A 51 -1.82 -14.02 1.35
N LYS A 52 -2.36 -15.18 1.71
CA LYS A 52 -2.91 -15.44 3.04
C LYS A 52 -1.85 -15.32 4.13
N SER A 53 -0.68 -15.94 3.93
CA SER A 53 0.43 -15.88 4.88
C SER A 53 0.92 -14.47 5.12
N SER A 54 1.01 -13.66 4.07
CA SER A 54 1.39 -12.25 4.17
C SER A 54 0.37 -11.45 4.98
N LEU A 55 -0.92 -11.72 4.77
CA LEU A 55 -1.98 -11.06 5.53
C LEU A 55 -1.96 -11.46 7.00
N PHE A 56 -1.85 -12.75 7.33
CA PHE A 56 -1.75 -13.23 8.71
C PHE A 56 -0.59 -12.57 9.46
N THR A 57 0.56 -12.43 8.79
CA THR A 57 1.74 -11.77 9.38
C THR A 57 1.48 -10.28 9.63
N ALA A 58 0.80 -9.61 8.72
CA ALA A 58 0.60 -8.16 8.80
C ALA A 58 -0.43 -7.75 9.86
N ILE A 59 -1.49 -8.54 10.04
CA ILE A 59 -2.58 -8.18 10.95
C ILE A 59 -2.50 -8.87 12.31
N ASP A 60 -1.51 -9.77 12.50
CA ASP A 60 -1.26 -10.50 13.77
C ASP A 60 -2.57 -11.02 14.39
N ALA A 61 -3.39 -11.67 13.57
CA ALA A 61 -4.71 -12.10 13.97
C ALA A 61 -4.86 -13.61 13.87
N ASP A 62 -5.34 -14.20 14.96
CA ASP A 62 -5.96 -15.51 14.94
C ASP A 62 -7.42 -15.35 14.45
N GLY A 63 -7.94 -16.30 13.71
CA GLY A 63 -9.33 -16.29 13.29
C GLY A 63 -9.64 -15.30 12.16
N VAL A 64 -8.97 -15.47 11.03
CA VAL A 64 -9.28 -14.72 9.80
C VAL A 64 -10.00 -15.65 8.83
N GLU A 65 -11.15 -15.21 8.39
CA GLU A 65 -11.91 -15.82 7.31
C GLU A 65 -11.69 -15.05 6.01
N PHE A 66 -11.32 -15.77 4.96
CA PHE A 66 -11.14 -15.17 3.63
C PHE A 66 -12.40 -15.35 2.81
N ASP A 67 -12.80 -14.27 2.16
CA ASP A 67 -13.91 -14.26 1.24
C ASP A 67 -13.46 -13.72 -0.13
N SER A 68 -13.99 -14.33 -1.17
CA SER A 68 -13.87 -13.82 -2.56
C SER A 68 -12.44 -13.60 -3.03
N LEU A 69 -11.51 -14.54 -2.76
CA LEU A 69 -10.16 -14.47 -3.32
C LEU A 69 -10.20 -14.69 -4.84
N PHE A 70 -9.56 -13.79 -5.56
CA PHE A 70 -9.46 -13.84 -7.02
C PHE A 70 -8.11 -13.29 -7.50
N GLY A 71 -7.74 -13.64 -8.71
CA GLY A 71 -6.54 -13.12 -9.35
C GLY A 71 -6.88 -12.13 -10.45
N THR A 72 -6.02 -11.13 -10.60
CA THR A 72 -5.99 -10.28 -11.79
C THR A 72 -4.60 -10.25 -12.37
N ALA A 73 -4.47 -10.14 -13.68
CA ALA A 73 -3.19 -10.13 -14.36
C ALA A 73 -3.22 -9.21 -15.58
N ALA A 74 -2.05 -8.88 -16.11
CA ALA A 74 -1.93 -8.09 -17.33
C ALA A 74 -2.52 -8.81 -18.55
N ASN A 75 -2.52 -10.16 -18.52
CA ASN A 75 -3.06 -11.01 -19.58
C ASN A 75 -3.52 -12.37 -19.04
N VAL A 76 -4.15 -13.15 -19.90
CA VAL A 76 -4.66 -14.48 -19.55
C VAL A 76 -3.58 -15.51 -19.20
N ALA A 77 -2.30 -15.24 -19.52
CA ALA A 77 -1.18 -16.08 -19.14
C ALA A 77 -0.79 -15.89 -17.68
N GLY A 78 -1.32 -14.86 -17.02
CA GLY A 78 -1.07 -14.57 -15.60
C GLY A 78 0.14 -13.68 -15.35
N ASP A 79 0.64 -12.99 -16.37
CA ASP A 79 1.74 -12.04 -16.20
C ASP A 79 1.29 -10.89 -15.29
N ASP A 80 2.19 -10.45 -14.41
CA ASP A 80 1.92 -9.36 -13.47
C ASP A 80 0.73 -9.67 -12.53
N LEU A 81 0.72 -10.86 -11.94
CA LEU A 81 -0.36 -11.37 -11.10
C LEU A 81 -0.51 -10.56 -9.81
N ALA A 82 -1.75 -10.21 -9.50
CA ALA A 82 -2.18 -9.78 -8.18
C ALA A 82 -3.22 -10.76 -7.63
N VAL A 83 -3.11 -11.12 -6.36
CA VAL A 83 -4.15 -11.88 -5.64
C VAL A 83 -4.92 -10.88 -4.78
N CYS A 84 -6.19 -10.74 -5.04
CA CYS A 84 -7.08 -9.78 -4.40
C CYS A 84 -8.17 -10.49 -3.61
N GLY A 85 -8.72 -9.82 -2.61
CA GLY A 85 -9.84 -10.37 -1.87
C GLY A 85 -10.20 -9.59 -0.63
N PHE A 86 -11.10 -10.20 0.13
CA PHE A 86 -11.54 -9.69 1.41
C PHE A 86 -11.19 -10.67 2.51
N ALA A 87 -10.83 -10.12 3.67
CA ALA A 87 -10.58 -10.89 4.87
C ALA A 87 -11.44 -10.32 6.00
N LYS A 88 -12.12 -11.20 6.72
CA LYS A 88 -12.92 -10.86 7.88
C LYS A 88 -12.21 -11.33 9.13
N ARG A 89 -12.08 -10.46 10.11
CA ARG A 89 -11.55 -10.79 11.44
C ARG A 89 -12.69 -10.99 12.41
N ASP A 90 -12.54 -11.96 13.29
CA ASP A 90 -13.56 -12.27 14.31
C ASP A 90 -13.76 -11.12 15.32
N ASP A 91 -12.73 -10.30 15.51
CA ASP A 91 -12.68 -9.20 16.48
C ASP A 91 -13.09 -7.84 15.91
N GLN A 92 -13.43 -7.76 14.62
CA GLN A 92 -13.79 -6.51 13.96
C GLN A 92 -15.02 -6.64 13.08
N ASP A 93 -15.83 -5.58 13.09
CA ASP A 93 -16.91 -5.42 12.13
C ASP A 93 -16.35 -4.99 10.77
N GLY A 94 -16.83 -5.63 9.70
CA GLY A 94 -16.44 -5.32 8.34
C GLY A 94 -15.38 -6.25 7.78
N ALA A 95 -15.15 -6.14 6.48
CA ALA A 95 -14.16 -6.91 5.75
C ALA A 95 -13.01 -6.01 5.32
N LEU A 96 -11.79 -6.49 5.51
CA LEU A 96 -10.57 -5.82 5.06
C LEU A 96 -10.31 -6.18 3.60
N TYR A 97 -10.31 -5.18 2.72
CA TYR A 97 -9.93 -5.36 1.33
C TYR A 97 -8.42 -5.33 1.18
N PHE A 98 -7.86 -6.28 0.46
CA PHE A 98 -6.41 -6.43 0.31
C PHE A 98 -6.01 -6.94 -1.07
N ALA A 99 -4.75 -6.73 -1.41
CA ALA A 99 -4.08 -7.36 -2.54
C ALA A 99 -2.67 -7.81 -2.14
N TYR A 100 -2.26 -8.92 -2.71
CA TYR A 100 -0.87 -9.37 -2.69
C TYR A 100 -0.30 -9.24 -4.10
N TYR A 101 0.72 -8.41 -4.25
CA TYR A 101 1.25 -8.03 -5.55
C TYR A 101 2.75 -7.80 -5.47
N ASN A 102 3.53 -8.43 -6.34
CA ASN A 102 4.99 -8.35 -6.37
C ASN A 102 5.68 -8.65 -5.02
N GLY A 103 5.16 -9.60 -4.26
CA GLY A 103 5.70 -9.95 -2.94
C GLY A 103 5.33 -8.99 -1.83
N GLU A 104 4.50 -7.99 -2.09
CA GLU A 104 4.04 -7.00 -1.12
C GLU A 104 2.55 -7.12 -0.86
N LEU A 105 2.17 -6.89 0.40
CA LEU A 105 0.79 -6.83 0.82
C LEU A 105 0.31 -5.38 0.79
N LEU A 106 -0.81 -5.15 0.13
CA LEU A 106 -1.52 -3.88 0.08
C LEU A 106 -2.83 -4.02 0.85
N LEU A 107 -3.06 -3.12 1.78
CA LEU A 107 -4.28 -3.08 2.58
C LEU A 107 -5.07 -1.81 2.27
N TRP A 108 -6.39 -1.94 2.19
CA TRP A 108 -7.25 -0.78 2.08
C TRP A 108 -7.18 0.06 3.35
N ASP A 109 -6.86 1.33 3.20
CA ASP A 109 -6.85 2.30 4.29
C ASP A 109 -8.25 2.91 4.45
N GLU A 110 -8.98 2.44 5.45
CA GLU A 110 -10.32 2.96 5.78
C GLU A 110 -10.28 4.36 6.39
N ALA A 111 -9.14 4.75 6.97
CA ALA A 111 -8.96 6.08 7.55
C ALA A 111 -8.67 7.15 6.49
N ALA A 112 -8.41 6.76 5.25
CA ALA A 112 -8.16 7.71 4.17
C ALA A 112 -9.40 8.58 3.91
N PRO A 113 -9.26 9.91 3.87
CA PRO A 113 -10.37 10.80 3.58
C PRO A 113 -11.06 10.42 2.27
N HIS A 114 -12.36 10.15 2.31
CA HIS A 114 -13.17 9.75 1.15
C HIS A 114 -12.65 8.51 0.40
N GLY A 115 -11.85 7.66 1.06
CA GLY A 115 -11.23 6.50 0.43
C GLY A 115 -10.13 6.84 -0.59
N THR A 116 -9.61 8.05 -0.58
CA THR A 116 -8.68 8.58 -1.60
C THR A 116 -7.23 8.63 -1.15
N SER A 117 -6.65 7.52 -0.73
CA SER A 117 -5.18 7.42 -0.62
C SER A 117 -4.58 6.90 -1.93
N THR A 118 -3.28 7.14 -2.14
CA THR A 118 -2.55 6.57 -3.28
C THR A 118 -2.57 5.05 -3.23
N GLU A 119 -2.42 4.51 -2.04
CA GLU A 119 -2.46 3.07 -1.77
C GLU A 119 -3.82 2.48 -2.14
N ASN A 120 -4.93 3.11 -1.73
CA ASN A 120 -6.27 2.66 -2.08
C ASN A 120 -6.54 2.74 -3.58
N GLN A 121 -6.05 3.78 -4.24
CA GLN A 121 -6.17 3.91 -5.70
C GLN A 121 -5.40 2.83 -6.43
N PHE A 122 -4.18 2.56 -5.98
CA PHE A 122 -3.35 1.51 -6.56
C PHE A 122 -3.98 0.14 -6.36
N LEU A 123 -4.45 -0.17 -5.15
CA LEU A 123 -5.16 -1.41 -4.85
C LEU A 123 -6.40 -1.57 -5.73
N ALA A 124 -7.22 -0.52 -5.83
CA ALA A 124 -8.40 -0.55 -6.69
C ALA A 124 -8.04 -0.78 -8.17
N MET A 125 -6.95 -0.19 -8.64
CA MET A 125 -6.48 -0.34 -10.02
C MET A 125 -6.02 -1.77 -10.33
N ILE A 126 -5.18 -2.37 -9.46
CA ILE A 126 -4.64 -3.71 -9.69
C ILE A 126 -5.67 -4.81 -9.49
N CYS A 127 -6.71 -4.58 -8.68
CA CYS A 127 -7.77 -5.55 -8.42
C CYS A 127 -9.00 -5.38 -9.33
N SER A 128 -9.02 -4.37 -10.19
CA SER A 128 -10.08 -4.20 -11.19
C SER A 128 -9.75 -4.98 -12.45
N TYR A 129 -10.76 -5.59 -13.06
CA TYR A 129 -10.62 -6.36 -14.29
C TYR A 129 -11.84 -6.14 -15.23
N ARG A 130 -11.67 -6.44 -16.51
CA ARG A 130 -12.68 -6.38 -17.57
C ARG A 130 -13.17 -7.77 -17.97
#